data_65b8a898b6f3c0d5c28e64bf43ba6dba
#
_entry.id   65b8a898b6f3c0d5c28e64bf43ba6dba
#
_cell.length_a   1.000
_cell.length_b   1.000
_cell.length_c   1.000
_cell.angle_alpha   90.00
_cell.angle_beta   90.00
_cell.angle_gamma   90.00
#
_symmetry.space_group_name_H-M   'P 1'
#
loop_
_entity.id
_entity.type
_entity.pdbx_description
1 polymer ?
#
loop_
_entity_poly.entity_id
_entity_poly.type
_entity_poly.pdbx_seq_one_letter_code
_entity_poly.pdbx_strand_id
1 'polypeptide(L)'
;MTLLEYRIFHTVTQQGSFARAAQILHLTPSAISHAVSSMEESCGFALFVRGKGGVSLTRSGEALYPVIRQVLSADEALTQTVGELKGVQRGKVRIGAFNSVCVA
;
A
#
# COMPACT_ATOMS: atom_id res chain seq x y z
N MET A 1 6.58 9.66 -5.26
CA MET A 1 5.51 8.74 -4.80
C MET A 1 5.90 8.14 -3.48
N THR A 2 4.93 7.91 -2.60
CA THR A 2 5.18 7.45 -1.24
C THR A 2 4.41 6.16 -0.97
N LEU A 3 4.77 5.48 0.13
CA LEU A 3 4.05 4.26 0.53
C LEU A 3 2.58 4.55 0.82
N LEU A 4 2.28 5.69 1.40
CA LEU A 4 0.89 6.07 1.64
C LEU A 4 0.13 6.20 0.32
N GLU A 5 0.75 6.78 -0.70
CA GLU A 5 0.13 6.89 -2.02
C GLU A 5 -0.10 5.52 -2.63
N TYR A 6 0.83 4.59 -2.45
CA TYR A 6 0.65 3.21 -2.95
C TYR A 6 -0.53 2.54 -2.25
N ARG A 7 -0.68 2.75 -0.95
CA ARG A 7 -1.83 2.20 -0.21
C ARG A 7 -3.13 2.81 -0.69
N ILE A 8 -3.13 4.11 -0.94
CA ILE A 8 -4.29 4.80 -1.47
C ILE A 8 -4.68 4.23 -2.82
N PHE A 9 -3.70 4.08 -3.71
CA PHE A 9 -3.93 3.52 -5.04
C PHE A 9 -4.55 2.12 -4.94
N HIS A 10 -3.96 1.27 -4.11
CA HIS A 10 -4.44 -0.09 -3.89
C HIS A 10 -5.88 -0.11 -3.37
N THR A 11 -6.15 0.70 -2.35
CA THR A 11 -7.46 0.73 -1.73
C THR A 11 -8.53 1.27 -2.68
N VAL A 12 -8.20 2.33 -3.42
CA VAL A 12 -9.13 2.86 -4.42
C VAL A 12 -9.43 1.82 -5.49
N THR A 13 -8.41 1.09 -5.93
CA THR A 13 -8.58 0.04 -6.93
C THR A 13 -9.52 -1.03 -6.42
N GLN A 14 -9.34 -1.49 -5.19
CA GLN A 14 -10.16 -2.55 -4.62
C GLN A 14 -11.59 -2.11 -4.37
N GLN A 15 -11.76 -0.87 -3.90
CA GLN A 15 -13.09 -0.38 -3.55
C GLN A 15 -13.85 0.18 -4.74
N GLY A 16 -13.15 0.60 -5.77
CA GLY A 16 -13.80 1.24 -6.93
C GLY A 16 -14.42 2.58 -6.59
N SER A 17 -13.96 3.22 -5.52
CA SER A 17 -14.58 4.44 -5.01
C SER A 17 -13.58 5.21 -4.17
N PHE A 18 -13.45 6.50 -4.45
CA PHE A 18 -12.61 7.39 -3.66
C PHE A 18 -13.19 7.57 -2.26
N ALA A 19 -14.51 7.68 -2.18
CA ALA A 19 -15.18 7.89 -0.88
C ALA A 19 -14.99 6.69 0.04
N ARG A 20 -15.13 5.49 -0.49
CA ARG A 20 -14.94 4.28 0.32
C ARG A 20 -13.49 4.12 0.75
N ALA A 21 -12.57 4.40 -0.15
CA ALA A 21 -11.15 4.35 0.19
C ALA A 21 -10.83 5.32 1.33
N ALA A 22 -11.40 6.52 1.27
CA ALA A 22 -11.21 7.51 2.32
C ALA A 22 -11.69 6.99 3.67
N GLN A 23 -12.85 6.34 3.70
CA GLN A 23 -13.38 5.78 4.94
C GLN A 23 -12.46 4.72 5.50
N ILE A 24 -11.99 3.81 4.66
CA ILE A 24 -11.13 2.71 5.09
C ILE A 24 -9.80 3.22 5.62
N LEU A 25 -9.23 4.23 4.97
CA LEU A 25 -7.92 4.75 5.33
C LEU A 25 -8.00 5.88 6.35
N HIS A 26 -9.21 6.26 6.78
CA HIS A 26 -9.40 7.35 7.74
C HIS A 26 -8.84 8.66 7.21
N LEU A 27 -9.08 8.91 5.93
CA LEU A 27 -8.66 10.13 5.26
C LEU A 27 -9.89 10.82 4.68
N THR A 28 -9.73 12.10 4.29
CA THR A 28 -10.81 12.80 3.61
C THR A 28 -10.81 12.44 2.13
N PRO A 29 -11.98 12.53 1.47
CA PRO A 29 -12.00 12.35 0.01
C PRO A 29 -11.07 13.31 -0.73
N SER A 30 -10.93 14.55 -0.23
CA SER A 30 -9.99 15.51 -0.80
C SER A 30 -8.55 15.01 -0.73
N ALA A 31 -8.17 14.42 0.40
CA ALA A 31 -6.82 13.89 0.57
C ALA A 31 -6.56 12.74 -0.41
N ILE A 32 -7.56 11.86 -0.59
CA ILE A 32 -7.44 10.76 -1.55
C ILE A 32 -7.27 11.32 -2.98
N SER A 33 -8.12 12.26 -3.34
CA SER A 33 -8.07 12.85 -4.68
C SER A 33 -6.75 13.55 -4.93
N HIS A 34 -6.25 14.26 -3.94
CA HIS A 34 -4.97 14.97 -4.04
C HIS A 34 -3.82 13.97 -4.20
N ALA A 35 -3.83 12.90 -3.43
CA ALA A 35 -2.78 11.90 -3.52
C ALA A 35 -2.77 11.21 -4.89
N VAL A 36 -3.94 10.88 -5.41
CA VAL A 36 -4.05 10.27 -6.72
C VAL A 36 -3.54 11.22 -7.81
N SER A 37 -3.92 12.50 -7.73
CA SER A 37 -3.44 13.50 -8.68
C SER A 37 -1.92 13.63 -8.61
N SER A 38 -1.36 13.60 -7.42
CA SER A 38 0.09 13.68 -7.22
C SER A 38 0.79 12.48 -7.86
N MET A 39 0.24 11.29 -7.69
CA MET A 39 0.78 10.09 -8.32
C MET A 39 0.73 10.18 -9.83
N GLU A 40 -0.40 10.62 -10.36
CA GLU A 40 -0.58 10.73 -11.81
C GLU A 40 0.39 11.74 -12.38
N GLU A 41 0.61 12.83 -11.67
CA GLU A 41 1.56 13.83 -12.09
C GLU A 41 2.99 13.28 -12.10
N SER A 42 3.35 12.52 -11.07
CA SER A 42 4.67 11.90 -10.99
C SER A 42 4.88 10.87 -12.08
N CYS A 43 3.83 10.12 -12.41
CA CYS A 43 3.92 9.09 -13.45
C CYS A 43 3.88 9.67 -14.86
N GLY A 44 3.19 10.79 -15.03
CA GLY A 44 3.01 11.39 -16.35
C GLY A 44 1.85 10.81 -17.14
N PHE A 45 0.96 10.06 -16.49
CA PHE A 45 -0.24 9.52 -17.12
C PHE A 45 -1.31 9.28 -16.08
N ALA A 46 -2.55 9.14 -16.54
CA ALA A 46 -3.67 8.90 -15.66
C ALA A 46 -3.67 7.45 -15.18
N LEU A 47 -4.05 7.25 -13.93
CA LEU A 47 -4.13 5.93 -13.33
C LEU A 47 -5.56 5.44 -13.21
N PHE A 48 -6.51 6.36 -13.07
CA PHE A 48 -7.91 6.02 -12.88
C PHE A 48 -8.81 6.73 -13.87
N VAL A 49 -9.92 6.07 -14.20
CA VAL A 49 -11.00 6.63 -15.01
C VAL A 49 -12.23 6.68 -14.12
N ARG A 50 -12.86 7.84 -14.03
CA ARG A 50 -14.09 8.01 -13.28
C ARG A 50 -15.28 7.83 -14.21
N GLY A 51 -16.25 7.06 -13.77
CA GLY A 51 -17.45 6.80 -14.53
C GLY A 51 -18.66 6.68 -13.63
N LYS A 52 -19.78 6.35 -14.23
CA LYS A 52 -21.04 6.26 -13.49
C LYS A 52 -21.00 5.15 -12.43
N GLY A 53 -20.29 4.08 -12.71
CA GLY A 53 -20.20 2.96 -11.80
C GLY A 53 -19.11 3.10 -10.77
N GLY A 54 -18.42 4.24 -10.74
CA GLY A 54 -17.33 4.47 -9.82
C GLY A 54 -16.03 4.73 -10.53
N VAL A 55 -14.95 4.17 -9.99
CA VAL A 55 -13.60 4.42 -10.48
C VAL A 55 -12.98 3.10 -10.91
N SER A 56 -12.34 3.11 -12.07
CA SER A 56 -11.62 1.94 -12.56
C SER A 56 -10.23 2.35 -13.03
N LEU A 57 -9.36 1.36 -13.22
CA LEU A 57 -7.99 1.63 -13.64
C LEU A 57 -7.95 1.93 -15.14
N THR A 58 -7.04 2.84 -15.51
CA THR A 58 -6.64 2.97 -16.90
C THR A 58 -5.78 1.77 -17.27
N ARG A 59 -5.46 1.62 -18.54
CA ARG A 59 -4.54 0.58 -18.99
C ARG A 59 -3.18 0.73 -18.28
N SER A 60 -2.70 1.97 -18.15
CA SER A 60 -1.45 2.22 -17.43
C SER A 60 -1.56 1.86 -15.96
N GLY A 61 -2.70 2.18 -15.35
CA GLY A 61 -2.96 1.81 -13.96
C GLY A 61 -2.97 0.30 -13.78
N GLU A 62 -3.56 -0.43 -14.73
CA GLU A 62 -3.58 -1.89 -14.68
C GLU A 62 -2.17 -2.47 -14.74
N ALA A 63 -1.32 -1.90 -15.57
CA ALA A 63 0.05 -2.36 -15.69
C ALA A 63 0.85 -2.07 -14.41
N LEU A 64 0.56 -0.97 -13.76
CA LEU A 64 1.28 -0.54 -12.57
C LEU A 64 0.84 -1.27 -11.31
N TYR A 65 -0.41 -1.69 -11.25
CA TYR A 65 -1.01 -2.25 -10.04
C TYR A 65 -0.25 -3.46 -9.48
N PRO A 66 0.11 -4.46 -10.29
CA PRO A 66 0.85 -5.61 -9.73
C PRO A 66 2.19 -5.22 -9.11
N VAL A 67 2.86 -4.24 -9.69
CA VAL A 67 4.15 -3.78 -9.18
C VAL A 67 3.96 -3.06 -7.85
N ILE A 68 2.92 -2.23 -7.75
CA ILE A 68 2.61 -1.54 -6.49
C ILE A 68 2.25 -2.55 -5.41
N ARG A 69 1.51 -3.61 -5.75
CA ARG A 69 1.19 -4.66 -4.79
C ARG A 69 2.45 -5.34 -4.26
N GLN A 70 3.44 -5.53 -5.11
CA GLN A 70 4.72 -6.09 -4.68
C GLN A 70 5.43 -5.18 -3.68
N VAL A 71 5.39 -3.87 -3.92
CA VAL A 71 6.00 -2.91 -3.00
C VAL A 71 5.29 -2.97 -1.65
N LEU A 72 3.96 -3.00 -1.65
CA LEU A 72 3.21 -3.06 -0.41
C LEU A 72 3.45 -4.36 0.34
N SER A 73 3.58 -5.46 -0.38
CA SER A 73 3.88 -6.76 0.22
C SER A 73 5.26 -6.74 0.88
N ALA A 74 6.24 -6.14 0.24
CA ALA A 74 7.57 -6.01 0.81
C ALA A 74 7.57 -5.12 2.05
N ASP A 75 6.76 -4.06 2.04
CA ASP A 75 6.61 -3.19 3.20
C ASP A 75 6.03 -3.96 4.39
N GLU A 76 5.03 -4.79 4.14
CA GLU A 76 4.45 -5.62 5.20
C GLU A 76 5.48 -6.60 5.74
N ALA A 77 6.25 -7.22 4.86
CA ALA A 77 7.30 -8.16 5.28
C ALA A 77 8.35 -7.46 6.14
N LEU A 78 8.71 -6.25 5.77
CA LEU A 78 9.66 -5.46 6.55
C LEU A 78 9.12 -5.18 7.95
N THR A 79 7.88 -4.74 8.04
CA THR A 79 7.24 -4.44 9.32
C THR A 79 7.19 -5.69 10.20
N GLN A 80 6.82 -6.82 9.60
CA GLN A 80 6.74 -8.08 10.32
C GLN A 80 8.10 -8.51 10.83
N THR A 81 9.13 -8.40 10.00
CA THR A 81 10.49 -8.78 10.38
C THR A 81 10.99 -7.91 11.53
N VAL A 82 10.73 -6.60 11.47
CA VAL A 82 11.10 -5.71 12.57
C VAL A 82 10.40 -6.14 13.86
N GLY A 83 9.12 -6.49 13.78
CA GLY A 83 8.39 -6.95 14.95
C GLY A 83 8.98 -8.21 15.55
N GLU A 84 9.35 -9.15 14.70
CA GLU A 84 9.98 -10.41 15.16
C GLU A 84 11.33 -10.14 15.83
N LEU A 85 12.12 -9.26 15.26
CA LEU A 85 13.41 -8.92 15.83
C LEU A 85 13.26 -8.21 17.17
N LYS A 86 12.25 -7.35 17.31
CA LYS A 86 11.97 -6.71 18.58
C LYS A 86 11.57 -7.73 19.63
N GLY A 87 10.78 -8.72 19.25
CA GLY A 87 10.40 -9.79 20.16
C GLY A 87 11.60 -10.55 20.66
N VAL A 88 12.51 -10.89 19.76
CA VAL A 88 13.73 -11.58 20.13
C VAL A 88 14.58 -10.72 21.06
N GLN A 89 14.70 -9.44 20.75
CA GLN A 89 15.53 -8.54 21.55
C GLN A 89 15.00 -8.35 22.97
N ARG A 90 13.70 -8.57 23.16
CA ARG A 90 13.17 -8.50 24.50
C ARG A 90 13.51 -9.69 25.36
N GLY A 91 14.24 -10.62 24.80
CA GLY A 91 14.81 -11.68 25.59
C GLY A 91 13.92 -12.83 25.88
N LYS A 92 12.88 -12.92 25.32
CA LYS A 92 12.15 -14.00 25.56
C LYS A 92 12.44 -14.98 24.75
N VAL A 93 13.01 -15.36 24.43
CA VAL A 93 13.37 -16.22 23.72
C VAL A 93 12.80 -17.25 23.38
N ARG A 94 12.46 -17.72 23.08
CA ARG A 94 12.03 -18.60 22.74
C ARG A 94 12.41 -19.22 21.87
N ILE A 95 12.69 -19.64 21.58
CA ILE A 95 13.00 -20.20 20.84
C ILE A 95 13.31 -20.17 19.79
N GLY A 96 13.41 -20.37 19.59
CA GLY A 96 13.86 -20.28 18.69
C GLY A 96 13.83 -20.13 17.77
N ALA A 97 13.79 -20.07 17.82
CA ALA A 97 13.91 -19.74 17.04
C ALA A 97 14.22 -19.48 16.22
N PHE A 98 14.50 -19.40 16.46
CA PHE A 98 14.98 -18.96 15.83
C PHE A 98 15.50 -18.90 15.26
N ASN A 99 15.74 -19.17 15.34
CA ASN A 99 16.45 -18.90 14.97
C ASN A 99 16.80 -18.51 14.39
N SER A 100 16.90 -18.59 14.43
CA SER A 100 17.38 -18.01 14.00
C SER A 100 17.67 -17.40 13.66
N VAL A 101 17.76 -17.36 13.84
CA VAL A 101 18.15 -16.59 13.61
C VAL A 101 18.63 -16.08 13.38
N CYS A 102 18.78 -16.09 13.61
CA CYS A 102 19.41 -15.52 13.53
C CYS A 102 19.99 -15.23 12.91
N VAL A 103 20.15 -15.38 12.63
CA VAL A 103 20.72 -15.14 12.10
C VAL A 103 21.18 -14.63 11.64
N ALA A 104 21.33 -14.44 11.52
CA ALA A 104 21.97 -13.98 11.21
C ALA A 104 22.28 -13.39 10.95
#